data_8e299d24d8ab398c4999d44c2f004558
#
_entry.id   8e299d24d8ab398c4999d44c2f004558
#
_cell.length_a   1.000
_cell.length_b   1.000
_cell.length_c   1.000
_cell.angle_alpha   90.00
_cell.angle_beta   90.00
_cell.angle_gamma   90.00
#
_symmetry.space_group_name_H-M   'P 1'
#
loop_
_entity.id
_entity.type
_entity.pdbx_description
1 polymer ?
#
loop_
_entity_poly.entity_id
_entity_poly.type
_entity_poly.pdbx_seq_one_letter_code
_entity_poly.pdbx_strand_id
1 'polypeptide(L)'
;MNLQPHIEQFCKRRDELESVLSSPDVASDSKKFLELTREYSRMKKLAVLGERHLKLLADIDASRELIKSESPDSELAELAKEELPELEAEQAKLEIELQYGIIPPNQTDSRDTIVEIRAGAGGAESALFCANLHRMYVRYAESQRWKVESMDASVSDLGGFKDVIFGIKGQDVFRKLKFESGVHRVQRVPATETQGRVHTSTVTVAVLPEAEAVDIELKPEDLEINVCRASGPGGQGVNTTDSAVQIQHKPSGLIVRCMDGRSQQKNKEQAMKVLRSRLLEQKIAEEHAKYAAERKSQIGTGERNERIRTYNFSQNRVTDHRIDLTLYNLPTFIEGEIEEVVSALLANDLKERLAALE
;
A
#
# COMPACT_ATOMS: atom_id res chain seq x y z
N MET A 1 -19.09 5.19 -19.25
CA MET A 1 -19.42 3.83 -18.73
C MET A 1 -20.82 3.84 -18.11
N ASN A 2 -21.64 2.81 -18.33
CA ASN A 2 -22.93 2.71 -17.63
C ASN A 2 -22.70 2.13 -16.23
N LEU A 3 -22.89 2.95 -15.18
CA LEU A 3 -22.65 2.55 -13.79
C LEU A 3 -23.83 1.81 -13.13
N GLN A 4 -25.02 1.89 -13.72
CA GLN A 4 -26.24 1.33 -13.11
C GLN A 4 -26.15 -0.16 -12.82
N PRO A 5 -25.65 -1.05 -13.72
CA PRO A 5 -25.54 -2.49 -13.41
C PRO A 5 -24.57 -2.76 -12.25
N HIS A 6 -23.53 -1.98 -12.11
CA HIS A 6 -22.55 -2.11 -11.03
C HIS A 6 -23.14 -1.67 -9.68
N ILE A 7 -23.92 -0.59 -9.67
CA ILE A 7 -24.63 -0.13 -8.46
C ILE A 7 -25.59 -1.20 -7.97
N GLU A 8 -26.33 -1.85 -8.87
CA GLU A 8 -27.22 -2.97 -8.52
C GLU A 8 -26.45 -4.17 -7.95
N GLN A 9 -25.25 -4.46 -8.49
CA GLN A 9 -24.39 -5.50 -7.94
C GLN A 9 -23.88 -5.14 -6.54
N PHE A 10 -23.51 -3.89 -6.29
CA PHE A 10 -23.10 -3.45 -4.94
C PHE A 10 -24.22 -3.60 -3.92
N CYS A 11 -25.44 -3.25 -4.28
CA CYS A 11 -26.61 -3.41 -3.42
C CYS A 11 -26.87 -4.90 -3.12
N LYS A 12 -26.89 -5.76 -4.14
CA LYS A 12 -27.06 -7.20 -3.96
C LYS A 12 -25.98 -7.80 -3.08
N ARG A 13 -24.72 -7.46 -3.35
CA ARG A 13 -23.60 -8.00 -2.58
C ARG A 13 -23.61 -7.53 -1.12
N ARG A 14 -24.02 -6.29 -0.86
CA ARG A 14 -24.26 -5.79 0.50
C ARG A 14 -25.27 -6.66 1.24
N ASP A 15 -26.41 -6.92 0.62
CA ASP A 15 -27.52 -7.68 1.24
C ASP A 15 -27.12 -9.15 1.48
N GLU A 16 -26.39 -9.78 0.56
CA GLU A 16 -25.80 -11.11 0.74
C GLU A 16 -24.84 -11.15 1.94
N LEU A 17 -23.92 -10.19 2.03
CA LEU A 17 -22.93 -10.10 3.11
C LEU A 17 -23.61 -9.85 4.46
N GLU A 18 -24.65 -9.05 4.51
CA GLU A 18 -25.44 -8.81 5.71
C GLU A 18 -26.12 -10.10 6.21
N SER A 19 -26.66 -10.88 5.30
CA SER A 19 -27.22 -12.21 5.61
C SER A 19 -26.16 -13.18 6.12
N VAL A 20 -24.98 -13.22 5.48
CA VAL A 20 -23.88 -14.10 5.87
C VAL A 20 -23.30 -13.72 7.24
N LEU A 21 -23.12 -12.42 7.51
CA LEU A 21 -22.62 -11.92 8.79
C LEU A 21 -23.59 -12.15 9.95
N SER A 22 -24.89 -12.29 9.65
CA SER A 22 -25.93 -12.60 10.64
C SER A 22 -25.96 -14.08 11.02
N SER A 23 -25.22 -14.96 10.30
CA SER A 23 -25.19 -16.40 10.59
C SER A 23 -24.22 -16.73 11.74
N PRO A 24 -24.60 -17.63 12.68
CA PRO A 24 -23.76 -17.99 13.82
C PRO A 24 -22.45 -18.67 13.44
N ASP A 25 -22.38 -19.34 12.30
CA ASP A 25 -21.23 -20.12 11.85
C ASP A 25 -20.02 -19.25 11.50
N VAL A 26 -20.25 -18.02 11.02
CA VAL A 26 -19.20 -17.09 10.64
C VAL A 26 -18.56 -16.40 11.85
N ALA A 27 -19.33 -16.26 12.94
CA ALA A 27 -18.84 -15.65 14.18
C ALA A 27 -17.75 -16.49 14.87
N SER A 28 -17.64 -17.79 14.56
CA SER A 28 -16.64 -18.68 15.13
C SER A 28 -15.23 -18.52 14.52
N ASP A 29 -15.11 -18.03 13.29
CA ASP A 29 -13.84 -17.80 12.59
C ASP A 29 -13.52 -16.30 12.54
N SER A 30 -12.70 -15.86 13.47
CA SER A 30 -12.34 -14.44 13.67
C SER A 30 -11.68 -13.80 12.44
N LYS A 31 -10.85 -14.54 11.67
CA LYS A 31 -10.21 -14.01 10.46
C LYS A 31 -11.24 -13.80 9.35
N LYS A 32 -12.04 -14.80 9.10
CA LYS A 32 -13.08 -14.76 8.07
C LYS A 32 -14.17 -13.73 8.37
N PHE A 33 -14.52 -13.58 9.64
CA PHE A 33 -15.43 -12.54 10.10
C PHE A 33 -14.89 -11.12 9.83
N LEU A 34 -13.61 -10.90 10.10
CA LEU A 34 -12.96 -9.60 9.85
C LEU A 34 -12.92 -9.25 8.35
N GLU A 35 -12.60 -10.22 7.49
CA GLU A 35 -12.58 -10.03 6.03
C GLU A 35 -13.97 -9.69 5.49
N LEU A 36 -14.99 -10.46 5.88
CA LEU A 36 -16.37 -10.24 5.46
C LEU A 36 -16.91 -8.89 5.99
N THR A 37 -16.54 -8.49 7.20
CA THR A 37 -16.93 -7.19 7.76
C THR A 37 -16.31 -6.04 6.99
N ARG A 38 -15.06 -6.16 6.57
CA ARG A 38 -14.39 -5.16 5.72
C ARG A 38 -15.06 -5.07 4.35
N GLU A 39 -15.36 -6.22 3.73
CA GLU A 39 -16.06 -6.28 2.44
C GLU A 39 -17.47 -5.67 2.56
N TYR A 40 -18.22 -6.00 3.60
CA TYR A 40 -19.54 -5.42 3.87
C TYR A 40 -19.50 -3.91 4.03
N SER A 41 -18.57 -3.40 4.83
CA SER A 41 -18.41 -1.95 5.04
C SER A 41 -18.12 -1.22 3.73
N ARG A 42 -17.30 -1.82 2.85
CA ARG A 42 -17.02 -1.29 1.52
C ARG A 42 -18.25 -1.31 0.64
N MET A 43 -18.95 -2.44 0.53
CA MET A 43 -20.16 -2.57 -0.30
C MET A 43 -21.26 -1.63 0.16
N LYS A 44 -21.43 -1.48 1.47
CA LYS A 44 -22.38 -0.52 2.07
C LYS A 44 -22.07 0.91 1.65
N LYS A 45 -20.79 1.32 1.72
CA LYS A 45 -20.37 2.66 1.28
C LYS A 45 -20.67 2.88 -0.20
N LEU A 46 -20.31 1.91 -1.06
CA LEU A 46 -20.53 1.99 -2.50
C LEU A 46 -22.02 2.00 -2.89
N ALA A 47 -22.85 1.22 -2.19
CA ALA A 47 -24.29 1.24 -2.40
C ALA A 47 -24.90 2.60 -2.08
N VAL A 48 -24.52 3.22 -0.96
CA VAL A 48 -24.97 4.57 -0.59
C VAL A 48 -24.53 5.62 -1.60
N LEU A 49 -23.28 5.55 -2.06
CA LEU A 49 -22.78 6.45 -3.11
C LEU A 49 -23.50 6.24 -4.44
N GLY A 50 -23.82 4.98 -4.78
CA GLY A 50 -24.57 4.62 -5.97
C GLY A 50 -26.01 5.15 -5.95
N GLU A 51 -26.72 4.98 -4.83
CA GLU A 51 -28.07 5.52 -4.64
C GLU A 51 -28.07 7.05 -4.75
N ARG A 52 -27.05 7.73 -4.17
CA ARG A 52 -26.91 9.19 -4.28
C ARG A 52 -26.61 9.64 -5.71
N HIS A 53 -25.77 8.89 -6.44
CA HIS A 53 -25.45 9.17 -7.85
C HIS A 53 -26.71 9.05 -8.73
N LEU A 54 -27.53 8.00 -8.55
CA LEU A 54 -28.78 7.85 -9.30
C LEU A 54 -29.79 8.98 -9.01
N LYS A 55 -29.86 9.42 -7.75
CA LYS A 55 -30.69 10.55 -7.37
C LYS A 55 -30.21 11.86 -8.02
N LEU A 56 -28.91 12.12 -7.97
CA LEU A 56 -28.29 13.29 -8.62
C LEU A 56 -28.54 13.33 -10.14
N LEU A 57 -28.49 12.17 -10.81
CA LEU A 57 -28.82 12.10 -12.24
C LEU A 57 -30.27 12.52 -12.49
N ALA A 58 -31.21 12.05 -11.68
CA ALA A 58 -32.61 12.43 -11.77
C ALA A 58 -32.81 13.93 -11.52
N ASP A 59 -32.11 14.51 -10.53
CA ASP A 59 -32.18 15.93 -10.19
C ASP A 59 -31.59 16.79 -11.33
N ILE A 60 -30.48 16.38 -11.95
CA ILE A 60 -29.87 17.05 -13.12
C ILE A 60 -30.82 17.00 -14.32
N ASP A 61 -31.44 15.85 -14.60
CA ASP A 61 -32.38 15.73 -15.71
C ASP A 61 -33.61 16.59 -15.47
N ALA A 62 -34.14 16.62 -14.24
CA ALA A 62 -35.26 17.50 -13.88
C ALA A 62 -34.91 19.01 -14.06
N SER A 63 -33.71 19.42 -13.61
CA SER A 63 -33.21 20.80 -13.78
C SER A 63 -33.06 21.18 -15.26
N ARG A 64 -32.57 20.24 -16.07
CA ARG A 64 -32.45 20.43 -17.54
C ARG A 64 -33.82 20.53 -18.23
N GLU A 65 -34.79 19.76 -17.79
CA GLU A 65 -36.17 19.84 -18.31
C GLU A 65 -36.83 21.13 -17.91
N LEU A 66 -36.66 21.62 -16.68
CA LEU A 66 -37.16 22.92 -16.22
C LEU A 66 -36.61 24.07 -17.06
N ILE A 67 -35.28 24.06 -17.33
CA ILE A 67 -34.65 25.09 -18.16
C ILE A 67 -35.20 25.09 -19.60
N LYS A 68 -35.66 23.93 -20.11
CA LYS A 68 -36.22 23.82 -21.47
C LYS A 68 -37.70 24.19 -21.53
N SER A 69 -38.46 23.88 -20.50
CA SER A 69 -39.92 24.05 -20.46
C SER A 69 -40.37 25.43 -20.05
N GLU A 70 -39.61 26.14 -19.21
CA GLU A 70 -39.91 27.45 -18.67
C GLU A 70 -39.39 28.56 -19.59
N SER A 71 -40.00 29.75 -19.47
CA SER A 71 -39.50 30.95 -20.16
C SER A 71 -38.13 31.36 -19.61
N PRO A 72 -37.24 31.95 -20.47
CA PRO A 72 -35.89 32.33 -20.06
C PRO A 72 -35.78 33.28 -18.85
N ASP A 73 -36.84 34.04 -18.60
CA ASP A 73 -36.92 35.04 -17.52
C ASP A 73 -37.68 34.52 -16.27
N SER A 74 -37.97 33.23 -16.18
CA SER A 74 -38.60 32.60 -15.01
C SER A 74 -37.58 32.46 -13.87
N GLU A 75 -37.92 32.88 -12.65
CA GLU A 75 -37.08 32.69 -11.46
C GLU A 75 -36.68 31.23 -11.26
N LEU A 76 -37.53 30.28 -11.62
CA LEU A 76 -37.25 28.85 -11.53
C LEU A 76 -36.19 28.42 -12.52
N ALA A 77 -36.18 28.99 -13.74
CA ALA A 77 -35.16 28.68 -14.75
C ALA A 77 -33.79 29.28 -14.38
N GLU A 78 -33.76 30.47 -13.74
CA GLU A 78 -32.53 31.08 -13.24
C GLU A 78 -31.92 30.25 -12.09
N LEU A 79 -32.71 29.87 -11.09
CA LEU A 79 -32.28 29.00 -10.00
C LEU A 79 -31.73 27.66 -10.52
N ALA A 80 -32.43 27.00 -11.46
CA ALA A 80 -31.98 25.77 -12.05
C ALA A 80 -30.67 25.93 -12.83
N LYS A 81 -30.40 27.07 -13.46
CA LYS A 81 -29.12 27.38 -14.12
C LYS A 81 -27.98 27.60 -13.16
N GLU A 82 -28.24 28.16 -11.96
CA GLU A 82 -27.24 28.36 -10.92
C GLU A 82 -26.88 27.03 -10.22
N GLU A 83 -27.87 26.16 -9.96
CA GLU A 83 -27.65 24.86 -9.29
C GLU A 83 -27.02 23.80 -10.19
N LEU A 84 -27.30 23.82 -11.50
CA LEU A 84 -26.86 22.79 -12.44
C LEU A 84 -25.33 22.55 -12.41
N PRO A 85 -24.45 23.57 -12.44
CA PRO A 85 -23.00 23.34 -12.40
C PRO A 85 -22.50 22.71 -11.10
N GLU A 86 -23.16 22.97 -9.98
CA GLU A 86 -22.82 22.36 -8.69
C GLU A 86 -23.21 20.88 -8.67
N LEU A 87 -24.40 20.56 -9.16
CA LEU A 87 -24.88 19.18 -9.30
C LEU A 87 -24.00 18.35 -10.27
N GLU A 88 -23.61 18.93 -11.41
CA GLU A 88 -22.71 18.28 -12.37
C GLU A 88 -21.31 18.07 -11.79
N ALA A 89 -20.80 19.02 -11.01
CA ALA A 89 -19.51 18.86 -10.33
C ALA A 89 -19.55 17.78 -9.23
N GLU A 90 -20.66 17.68 -8.50
CA GLU A 90 -20.87 16.61 -7.50
C GLU A 90 -21.02 15.24 -8.19
N GLN A 91 -21.79 15.18 -9.29
CA GLN A 91 -21.92 13.96 -10.10
C GLN A 91 -20.57 13.45 -10.57
N ALA A 92 -19.71 14.32 -11.12
CA ALA A 92 -18.39 13.93 -11.62
C ALA A 92 -17.50 13.35 -10.51
N LYS A 93 -17.58 13.88 -9.29
CA LYS A 93 -16.85 13.35 -8.14
C LYS A 93 -17.35 11.95 -7.74
N LEU A 94 -18.68 11.78 -7.64
CA LEU A 94 -19.30 10.51 -7.30
C LEU A 94 -19.03 9.44 -8.36
N GLU A 95 -19.03 9.82 -9.62
CA GLU A 95 -18.73 8.92 -10.73
C GLU A 95 -17.31 8.34 -10.61
N ILE A 96 -16.32 9.16 -10.31
CA ILE A 96 -14.94 8.72 -10.06
C ILE A 96 -14.89 7.78 -8.85
N GLU A 97 -15.57 8.10 -7.74
CA GLU A 97 -15.56 7.23 -6.55
C GLU A 97 -16.22 5.86 -6.83
N LEU A 98 -17.31 5.83 -7.59
CA LEU A 98 -17.98 4.59 -7.99
C LEU A 98 -17.13 3.76 -8.95
N GLN A 99 -16.46 4.40 -9.91
CA GLN A 99 -15.52 3.73 -10.81
C GLN A 99 -14.38 3.05 -10.04
N TYR A 100 -13.86 3.70 -8.98
CA TYR A 100 -12.92 3.07 -8.04
C TYR A 100 -13.53 1.86 -7.33
N GLY A 101 -14.83 1.89 -7.06
CA GLY A 101 -15.54 0.79 -6.42
C GLY A 101 -15.63 -0.48 -7.27
N ILE A 102 -15.68 -0.33 -8.59
CA ILE A 102 -15.78 -1.44 -9.55
C ILE A 102 -14.49 -2.25 -9.59
N ILE A 103 -13.36 -1.60 -9.46
CA ILE A 103 -12.05 -2.27 -9.49
C ILE A 103 -11.88 -3.10 -8.22
N PRO A 104 -11.57 -4.40 -8.34
CA PRO A 104 -11.30 -5.22 -7.17
C PRO A 104 -10.16 -4.61 -6.37
N PRO A 105 -10.29 -4.51 -5.03
CA PRO A 105 -9.24 -3.93 -4.20
C PRO A 105 -7.99 -4.79 -4.32
N ASN A 106 -6.87 -4.15 -4.53
CA ASN A 106 -5.61 -4.84 -4.34
C ASN A 106 -5.48 -5.12 -2.83
N GLN A 107 -5.19 -6.36 -2.45
CA GLN A 107 -5.05 -6.76 -1.04
C GLN A 107 -4.00 -5.93 -0.29
N THR A 108 -3.04 -5.37 -1.03
CA THR A 108 -2.00 -4.50 -0.47
C THR A 108 -2.45 -3.06 -0.24
N ASP A 109 -3.48 -2.56 -0.94
CA ASP A 109 -3.88 -1.13 -0.92
C ASP A 109 -4.35 -0.65 0.48
N SER A 110 -4.88 -1.55 1.30
CA SER A 110 -5.34 -1.25 2.68
C SER A 110 -4.27 -1.44 3.76
N ARG A 111 -3.05 -1.82 3.38
CA ARG A 111 -1.97 -2.11 4.34
C ARG A 111 -1.31 -0.83 4.82
N ASP A 112 -0.73 -0.92 6.01
CA ASP A 112 0.23 0.05 6.50
C ASP A 112 1.47 0.04 5.60
N THR A 113 2.24 1.12 5.62
CA THR A 113 3.26 1.36 4.62
C THR A 113 4.59 1.71 5.26
N ILE A 114 5.66 1.14 4.75
CA ILE A 114 7.03 1.53 5.07
C ILE A 114 7.55 2.42 3.94
N VAL A 115 7.98 3.62 4.29
CA VAL A 115 8.61 4.57 3.37
C VAL A 115 10.10 4.65 3.67
N GLU A 116 10.91 4.42 2.65
CA GLU A 116 12.35 4.53 2.71
C GLU A 116 12.81 5.64 1.75
N ILE A 117 13.53 6.62 2.26
CA ILE A 117 14.07 7.74 1.49
C ILE A 117 15.58 7.69 1.58
N ARG A 118 16.27 7.66 0.44
CA ARG A 118 17.74 7.65 0.37
C ARG A 118 18.27 8.77 -0.49
N ALA A 119 19.32 9.42 -0.01
CA ALA A 119 20.09 10.38 -0.78
C ALA A 119 20.75 9.68 -1.97
N GLY A 120 20.50 10.20 -3.18
CA GLY A 120 21.10 9.74 -4.42
C GLY A 120 22.28 10.61 -4.86
N ALA A 121 22.35 10.93 -6.17
CA ALA A 121 23.38 11.78 -6.70
C ALA A 121 23.24 13.24 -6.22
N GLY A 122 24.30 13.83 -5.65
CA GLY A 122 24.30 15.23 -5.18
C GLY A 122 24.98 15.47 -3.84
N GLY A 123 25.48 14.40 -3.19
CA GLY A 123 26.24 14.52 -1.92
C GLY A 123 25.41 15.15 -0.79
N ALA A 124 25.95 16.19 -0.15
CA ALA A 124 25.32 16.87 0.97
C ALA A 124 23.94 17.48 0.62
N GLU A 125 23.76 17.96 -0.61
CA GLU A 125 22.51 18.54 -1.09
C GLU A 125 21.40 17.50 -1.18
N SER A 126 21.70 16.30 -1.66
CA SER A 126 20.72 15.20 -1.69
C SER A 126 20.31 14.79 -0.27
N ALA A 127 21.22 14.81 0.71
CA ALA A 127 20.92 14.51 2.10
C ALA A 127 20.00 15.57 2.74
N LEU A 128 20.22 16.85 2.45
CA LEU A 128 19.32 17.94 2.88
C LEU A 128 17.93 17.82 2.23
N PHE A 129 17.88 17.46 0.95
CA PHE A 129 16.60 17.26 0.27
C PHE A 129 15.86 16.01 0.76
N CYS A 130 16.58 14.95 1.15
CA CYS A 130 16.01 13.79 1.83
C CYS A 130 15.23 14.20 3.10
N ALA A 131 15.81 15.08 3.93
CA ALA A 131 15.12 15.62 5.11
C ALA A 131 13.89 16.47 4.76
N ASN A 132 13.93 17.21 3.64
CA ASN A 132 12.75 17.96 3.19
C ASN A 132 11.63 17.03 2.76
N LEU A 133 11.91 15.96 2.00
CA LEU A 133 10.92 14.97 1.59
C LEU A 133 10.35 14.21 2.79
N HIS A 134 11.20 13.81 3.73
CA HIS A 134 10.74 13.19 4.98
C HIS A 134 9.72 14.10 5.69
N ARG A 135 10.05 15.38 5.90
CA ARG A 135 9.15 16.35 6.52
C ARG A 135 7.85 16.52 5.74
N MET A 136 7.92 16.56 4.41
CA MET A 136 6.76 16.64 3.53
C MET A 136 5.79 15.47 3.75
N TYR A 137 6.31 14.24 3.76
CA TYR A 137 5.46 13.05 3.97
C TYR A 137 4.92 12.96 5.40
N VAL A 138 5.70 13.35 6.41
CA VAL A 138 5.20 13.40 7.80
C VAL A 138 4.05 14.37 7.93
N ARG A 139 4.15 15.59 7.38
CA ARG A 139 3.07 16.59 7.43
C ARG A 139 1.84 16.15 6.63
N TYR A 140 2.06 15.52 5.48
CA TYR A 140 0.96 14.93 4.73
C TYR A 140 0.26 13.83 5.52
N ALA A 141 0.99 12.94 6.17
CA ALA A 141 0.43 11.91 7.02
C ALA A 141 -0.38 12.50 8.20
N GLU A 142 0.12 13.56 8.84
CA GLU A 142 -0.59 14.29 9.89
C GLU A 142 -1.90 14.90 9.38
N SER A 143 -1.91 15.50 8.19
CA SER A 143 -3.12 16.07 7.57
C SER A 143 -4.18 14.99 7.30
N GLN A 144 -3.75 13.77 6.96
CA GLN A 144 -4.61 12.61 6.75
C GLN A 144 -4.97 11.88 8.07
N ARG A 145 -4.48 12.35 9.23
CA ARG A 145 -4.64 11.72 10.55
C ARG A 145 -4.04 10.32 10.63
N TRP A 146 -2.98 10.08 9.88
CA TRP A 146 -2.20 8.85 9.94
C TRP A 146 -1.14 8.94 11.03
N LYS A 147 -0.76 7.80 11.58
CA LYS A 147 0.29 7.70 12.58
C LYS A 147 1.63 7.42 11.90
N VAL A 148 2.65 8.22 12.22
CA VAL A 148 4.01 8.03 11.71
C VAL A 148 4.89 7.44 12.81
N GLU A 149 5.64 6.38 12.50
CA GLU A 149 6.58 5.71 13.39
C GLU A 149 7.98 5.71 12.74
N SER A 150 8.95 6.36 13.38
CA SER A 150 10.34 6.33 12.92
C SER A 150 10.94 4.95 13.21
N MET A 151 11.57 4.32 12.21
CA MET A 151 12.20 3.02 12.33
C MET A 151 13.72 3.13 12.37
N ASP A 152 14.33 3.82 11.38
CA ASP A 152 15.76 4.00 11.27
C ASP A 152 16.11 5.31 10.57
N ALA A 153 17.22 5.93 10.94
CA ALA A 153 17.69 7.16 10.31
C ALA A 153 19.21 7.30 10.41
N SER A 154 19.85 7.49 9.27
CA SER A 154 21.27 7.80 9.17
C SER A 154 21.45 9.28 8.87
N VAL A 155 21.93 10.03 9.85
CA VAL A 155 22.11 11.48 9.75
C VAL A 155 23.37 11.82 8.96
N SER A 156 23.32 12.89 8.16
CA SER A 156 24.48 13.45 7.48
C SER A 156 25.15 14.53 8.32
N ASP A 157 26.44 14.72 8.15
CA ASP A 157 27.25 15.69 8.90
C ASP A 157 26.76 17.15 8.78
N LEU A 158 26.01 17.46 7.71
CA LEU A 158 25.44 18.79 7.44
C LEU A 158 23.95 18.92 7.79
N GLY A 159 23.41 18.01 8.59
CA GLY A 159 22.03 18.13 9.14
C GLY A 159 20.91 17.58 8.25
N GLY A 160 21.24 16.78 7.23
CA GLY A 160 20.26 16.02 6.44
C GLY A 160 20.28 14.53 6.78
N PHE A 161 19.55 13.70 6.01
CA PHE A 161 19.56 12.25 6.13
C PHE A 161 20.26 11.63 4.92
N LYS A 162 21.20 10.69 5.17
CA LYS A 162 21.74 9.81 4.13
C LYS A 162 20.66 8.82 3.70
N ASP A 163 19.97 8.25 4.69
CA ASP A 163 18.79 7.41 4.55
C ASP A 163 17.89 7.60 5.76
N VAL A 164 16.60 7.46 5.56
CA VAL A 164 15.58 7.47 6.61
C VAL A 164 14.49 6.47 6.26
N ILE A 165 14.08 5.68 7.25
CA ILE A 165 13.03 4.66 7.15
C ILE A 165 11.98 4.93 8.22
N PHE A 166 10.73 5.01 7.82
CA PHE A 166 9.61 5.23 8.73
C PHE A 166 8.36 4.52 8.26
N GLY A 167 7.56 4.07 9.22
CA GLY A 167 6.27 3.45 8.97
C GLY A 167 5.15 4.49 9.03
N ILE A 168 4.15 4.35 8.19
CA ILE A 168 2.92 5.15 8.20
C ILE A 168 1.75 4.19 8.35
N LYS A 169 0.96 4.36 9.43
CA LYS A 169 -0.19 3.52 9.75
C LYS A 169 -1.49 4.31 9.64
N GLY A 170 -2.47 3.73 8.97
CA GLY A 170 -3.76 4.35 8.79
C GLY A 170 -4.59 3.71 7.69
N GLN A 171 -5.73 4.31 7.36
CA GLN A 171 -6.60 3.80 6.33
C GLN A 171 -6.08 4.16 4.94
N ASP A 172 -5.98 3.16 4.04
CA ASP A 172 -5.63 3.31 2.62
C ASP A 172 -4.27 4.03 2.36
N VAL A 173 -3.31 3.89 3.30
CA VAL A 173 -2.00 4.56 3.23
C VAL A 173 -1.23 4.12 1.99
N PHE A 174 -1.08 2.80 1.78
CA PHE A 174 -0.34 2.27 0.64
C PHE A 174 -0.98 2.69 -0.69
N ARG A 175 -2.30 2.68 -0.76
CA ARG A 175 -3.04 3.12 -1.96
C ARG A 175 -2.67 4.53 -2.38
N LYS A 176 -2.58 5.48 -1.42
CA LYS A 176 -2.25 6.88 -1.70
C LYS A 176 -0.76 7.10 -1.99
N LEU A 177 0.12 6.41 -1.29
CA LEU A 177 1.56 6.66 -1.34
C LEU A 177 2.33 5.79 -2.34
N LYS A 178 1.78 4.68 -2.84
CA LYS A 178 2.48 3.75 -3.75
C LYS A 178 3.08 4.44 -4.99
N PHE A 179 2.47 5.53 -5.45
CA PHE A 179 2.95 6.31 -6.59
C PHE A 179 4.07 7.29 -6.24
N GLU A 180 4.42 7.45 -4.97
CA GLU A 180 5.56 8.26 -4.55
C GLU A 180 6.90 7.52 -4.69
N SER A 181 6.85 6.22 -5.00
CA SER A 181 8.05 5.42 -5.24
C SER A 181 8.74 5.79 -6.55
N GLY A 182 10.06 6.02 -6.48
CA GLY A 182 10.89 6.37 -7.63
C GLY A 182 11.96 7.41 -7.32
N VAL A 183 12.48 8.05 -8.38
CA VAL A 183 13.54 9.05 -8.29
C VAL A 183 12.97 10.46 -8.27
N HIS A 184 13.21 11.20 -7.20
CA HIS A 184 12.83 12.60 -7.04
C HIS A 184 14.02 13.50 -7.33
N ARG A 185 13.88 14.41 -8.29
CA ARG A 185 14.95 15.33 -8.72
C ARG A 185 14.72 16.73 -8.17
N VAL A 186 15.72 17.30 -7.51
CA VAL A 186 15.68 18.68 -7.02
C VAL A 186 16.62 19.56 -7.84
N GLN A 187 16.20 20.79 -8.12
CA GLN A 187 16.97 21.85 -8.77
C GLN A 187 16.89 23.09 -7.89
N ARG A 188 17.97 23.37 -7.15
CA ARG A 188 18.10 24.57 -6.32
C ARG A 188 19.58 24.96 -6.17
N VAL A 189 19.81 26.19 -5.70
CA VAL A 189 21.13 26.62 -5.22
C VAL A 189 21.28 26.03 -3.80
N PRO A 190 22.23 25.10 -3.57
CA PRO A 190 22.43 24.52 -2.26
C PRO A 190 22.86 25.59 -1.23
N ALA A 191 22.54 25.35 0.05
CA ALA A 191 23.07 26.20 1.14
C ALA A 191 24.59 26.16 1.24
N THR A 192 25.24 25.14 0.66
CA THR A 192 26.70 24.96 0.62
C THR A 192 27.37 25.60 -0.60
N GLU A 193 26.58 26.15 -1.55
CA GLU A 193 27.10 26.74 -2.78
C GLU A 193 27.38 28.25 -2.60
N THR A 194 28.61 28.67 -2.81
CA THR A 194 29.05 30.07 -2.63
C THR A 194 28.93 30.92 -3.89
N GLN A 195 28.86 30.29 -5.09
CA GLN A 195 28.84 30.96 -6.38
C GLN A 195 27.43 31.08 -6.99
N GLY A 196 26.38 30.68 -6.26
CA GLY A 196 24.98 30.79 -6.71
C GLY A 196 24.58 29.86 -7.85
N ARG A 197 25.37 28.80 -8.13
CA ARG A 197 25.06 27.86 -9.20
C ARG A 197 23.93 26.92 -8.80
N VAL A 198 22.97 26.68 -9.72
CA VAL A 198 21.92 25.72 -9.53
C VAL A 198 22.47 24.31 -9.64
N HIS A 199 22.33 23.52 -8.58
CA HIS A 199 22.68 22.10 -8.58
C HIS A 199 21.45 21.25 -8.86
N THR A 200 21.68 20.10 -9.48
CA THR A 200 20.67 19.07 -9.70
C THR A 200 21.05 17.84 -8.88
N SER A 201 20.24 17.54 -7.87
CA SER A 201 20.43 16.38 -7.01
C SER A 201 19.25 15.43 -7.11
N THR A 202 19.44 14.17 -6.71
CA THR A 202 18.40 13.15 -6.71
C THR A 202 18.28 12.51 -5.34
N VAL A 203 17.05 12.10 -5.02
CA VAL A 203 16.70 11.31 -3.86
C VAL A 203 15.80 10.17 -4.34
N THR A 204 16.02 8.98 -3.85
CA THR A 204 15.18 7.82 -4.15
C THR A 204 14.19 7.58 -3.02
N VAL A 205 12.94 7.35 -3.37
CA VAL A 205 11.87 7.00 -2.44
C VAL A 205 11.38 5.61 -2.79
N ALA A 206 11.34 4.70 -1.82
CA ALA A 206 10.69 3.41 -1.94
C ALA A 206 9.47 3.39 -1.01
N VAL A 207 8.36 2.92 -1.50
CA VAL A 207 7.10 2.78 -0.76
C VAL A 207 6.68 1.32 -0.83
N LEU A 208 6.70 0.66 0.31
CA LEU A 208 6.49 -0.79 0.42
C LEU A 208 5.36 -1.07 1.42
N PRO A 209 4.46 -2.03 1.15
CA PRO A 209 3.44 -2.41 2.10
C PRO A 209 4.08 -3.11 3.30
N GLU A 210 3.61 -2.84 4.52
CA GLU A 210 4.07 -3.55 5.70
C GLU A 210 3.75 -5.04 5.58
N ALA A 211 4.75 -5.89 5.85
CA ALA A 211 4.59 -7.34 5.79
C ALA A 211 3.68 -7.82 6.92
N GLU A 212 2.75 -8.70 6.61
CA GLU A 212 1.96 -9.37 7.66
C GLU A 212 2.85 -10.37 8.41
N ALA A 213 2.53 -10.57 9.71
CA ALA A 213 3.23 -11.55 10.52
C ALA A 213 3.11 -12.95 9.87
N VAL A 214 4.27 -13.54 9.61
CA VAL A 214 4.34 -14.86 8.97
C VAL A 214 4.13 -15.93 10.02
N ASP A 215 2.94 -16.51 10.05
CA ASP A 215 2.65 -17.70 10.83
C ASP A 215 2.88 -18.97 10.01
N ILE A 216 3.52 -19.97 10.62
CA ILE A 216 3.71 -21.28 10.02
C ILE A 216 2.83 -22.29 10.75
N GLU A 217 1.80 -22.75 10.08
CA GLU A 217 1.04 -23.93 10.47
C GLU A 217 1.69 -25.18 9.88
N LEU A 218 2.14 -26.08 10.75
CA LEU A 218 2.65 -27.38 10.34
C LEU A 218 1.49 -28.38 10.33
N LYS A 219 1.02 -28.73 9.13
CA LYS A 219 0.00 -29.77 8.98
C LYS A 219 0.66 -31.14 9.17
N PRO A 220 0.05 -32.05 9.95
CA PRO A 220 0.58 -33.41 10.13
C PRO A 220 0.75 -34.19 8.83
N GLU A 221 -0.07 -33.91 7.81
CA GLU A 221 -0.06 -34.53 6.48
C GLU A 221 1.23 -34.21 5.69
N ASP A 222 1.80 -33.04 5.93
CA ASP A 222 3.02 -32.55 5.26
C ASP A 222 4.30 -33.05 5.90
N LEU A 223 4.17 -33.80 7.01
CA LEU A 223 5.31 -34.30 7.77
C LEU A 223 5.47 -35.78 7.58
N GLU A 224 6.69 -36.21 7.27
CA GLU A 224 7.12 -37.61 7.31
C GLU A 224 8.05 -37.79 8.50
N ILE A 225 7.63 -38.61 9.46
CA ILE A 225 8.37 -38.86 10.70
C ILE A 225 8.95 -40.25 10.67
N ASN A 226 10.26 -40.34 10.59
CA ASN A 226 11.00 -41.57 10.59
C ASN A 226 11.78 -41.74 11.90
N VAL A 227 11.69 -42.91 12.50
CA VAL A 227 12.41 -43.26 13.73
C VAL A 227 13.62 -44.12 13.36
N CYS A 228 14.77 -43.77 13.90
CA CYS A 228 15.99 -44.48 13.63
C CYS A 228 16.86 -44.59 14.88
N ARG A 229 17.87 -45.45 14.79
CA ARG A 229 18.87 -45.60 15.88
C ARG A 229 19.75 -44.35 15.95
N ALA A 230 20.05 -43.94 17.16
CA ALA A 230 21.03 -42.89 17.37
C ALA A 230 22.42 -43.37 16.95
N SER A 231 23.19 -42.50 16.29
CA SER A 231 24.59 -42.80 15.92
C SER A 231 25.52 -41.94 16.78
N GLY A 232 26.49 -42.54 17.42
CA GLY A 232 27.49 -41.83 18.23
C GLY A 232 28.13 -42.71 19.29
N PRO A 233 29.17 -42.25 19.99
CA PRO A 233 29.77 -42.95 21.11
C PRO A 233 28.75 -43.09 22.24
N GLY A 234 28.39 -44.34 22.60
CA GLY A 234 27.40 -44.57 23.65
C GLY A 234 27.33 -46.06 24.01
N GLY A 235 26.74 -46.35 25.16
CA GLY A 235 26.54 -47.70 25.68
C GLY A 235 25.32 -48.38 25.07
N GLN A 236 24.85 -49.45 25.71
CA GLN A 236 23.79 -50.35 25.25
C GLN A 236 22.49 -49.60 24.83
N GLY A 237 22.12 -48.50 25.52
CA GLY A 237 20.92 -47.73 25.20
C GLY A 237 20.98 -46.96 23.88
N VAL A 238 22.15 -46.60 23.36
CA VAL A 238 22.32 -45.91 22.05
C VAL A 238 22.23 -46.89 20.90
N ASN A 239 22.73 -48.09 21.11
CA ASN A 239 22.85 -49.11 20.06
C ASN A 239 21.60 -50.01 19.89
N THR A 240 20.75 -50.08 20.93
CA THR A 240 19.58 -50.99 20.94
C THR A 240 18.23 -50.28 20.84
N THR A 241 18.13 -48.99 21.18
CA THR A 241 16.86 -48.25 21.18
C THR A 241 16.76 -47.28 19.98
N ASP A 242 15.62 -47.33 19.29
CA ASP A 242 15.30 -46.37 18.23
C ASP A 242 14.85 -45.04 18.80
N SER A 243 15.81 -44.29 19.38
CA SER A 243 15.54 -43.01 20.06
C SER A 243 15.67 -41.77 19.16
N ALA A 244 16.40 -41.90 18.04
CA ALA A 244 16.56 -40.79 17.11
C ALA A 244 15.32 -40.60 16.22
N VAL A 245 14.93 -39.34 16.00
CA VAL A 245 13.78 -38.98 15.17
C VAL A 245 14.26 -38.08 14.04
N GLN A 246 13.88 -38.46 12.82
CA GLN A 246 14.06 -37.67 11.62
C GLN A 246 12.69 -37.22 11.13
N ILE A 247 12.51 -35.91 10.96
CA ILE A 247 11.30 -35.34 10.41
C ILE A 247 11.63 -34.67 9.09
N GLN A 248 10.91 -35.06 8.04
CA GLN A 248 10.98 -34.45 6.73
C GLN A 248 9.68 -33.67 6.46
N HIS A 249 9.83 -32.43 6.09
CA HIS A 249 8.71 -31.62 5.58
C HIS A 249 8.63 -31.80 4.07
N LYS A 250 7.61 -32.50 3.60
CA LYS A 250 7.44 -32.90 2.18
C LYS A 250 7.45 -31.71 1.21
N PRO A 251 6.69 -30.59 1.45
CA PRO A 251 6.64 -29.49 0.51
C PRO A 251 7.97 -28.75 0.33
N SER A 252 8.73 -28.52 1.42
CA SER A 252 10.01 -27.80 1.37
C SER A 252 11.22 -28.71 1.21
N GLY A 253 11.08 -30.03 1.38
CA GLY A 253 12.18 -30.98 1.37
C GLY A 253 13.13 -30.88 2.57
N LEU A 254 12.86 -30.03 3.56
CA LEU A 254 13.68 -29.84 4.74
C LEU A 254 13.66 -31.10 5.63
N ILE A 255 14.84 -31.56 6.00
CA ILE A 255 15.02 -32.71 6.87
C ILE A 255 15.69 -32.24 8.15
N VAL A 256 15.08 -32.57 9.28
CA VAL A 256 15.62 -32.32 10.63
C VAL A 256 15.77 -33.66 11.35
N ARG A 257 16.97 -33.95 11.87
CA ARG A 257 17.26 -35.12 12.68
C ARG A 257 17.63 -34.68 14.09
N CYS A 258 16.99 -35.26 15.12
CA CYS A 258 17.30 -35.03 16.50
C CYS A 258 17.59 -36.37 17.20
N MET A 259 18.73 -36.49 17.90
CA MET A 259 19.18 -37.67 18.58
C MET A 259 19.83 -37.42 19.98
N ASP A 260 19.68 -36.17 20.47
CA ASP A 260 20.38 -35.73 21.70
C ASP A 260 19.77 -36.29 22.98
N GLY A 261 18.48 -36.60 22.95
CA GLY A 261 17.75 -37.13 24.10
C GLY A 261 17.65 -38.64 24.11
N ARG A 262 17.52 -39.23 25.31
CA ARG A 262 17.24 -40.66 25.47
C ARG A 262 15.80 -41.07 25.15
N SER A 263 14.88 -40.11 25.13
CA SER A 263 13.44 -40.31 24.88
C SER A 263 13.09 -39.90 23.46
N GLN A 264 12.53 -40.85 22.70
CA GLN A 264 12.01 -40.62 21.35
C GLN A 264 11.02 -39.46 21.30
N GLN A 265 10.12 -39.38 22.29
CA GLN A 265 9.10 -38.31 22.34
C GLN A 265 9.72 -36.91 22.50
N LYS A 266 10.74 -36.79 23.39
CA LYS A 266 11.48 -35.53 23.56
C LYS A 266 12.25 -35.15 22.30
N ASN A 267 12.87 -36.13 21.60
CA ASN A 267 13.55 -35.88 20.35
C ASN A 267 12.58 -35.45 19.24
N LYS A 268 11.36 -36.03 19.21
CA LYS A 268 10.31 -35.61 18.27
C LYS A 268 9.89 -34.16 18.52
N GLU A 269 9.62 -33.78 19.77
CA GLU A 269 9.26 -32.41 20.14
C GLU A 269 10.36 -31.41 19.78
N GLN A 270 11.60 -31.77 20.05
CA GLN A 270 12.76 -30.94 19.70
C GLN A 270 12.95 -30.81 18.19
N ALA A 271 12.83 -31.90 17.45
CA ALA A 271 12.90 -31.91 15.99
C ALA A 271 11.79 -31.02 15.38
N MET A 272 10.57 -31.06 15.93
CA MET A 272 9.47 -30.18 15.52
C MET A 272 9.76 -28.70 15.78
N LYS A 273 10.35 -28.36 16.93
CA LYS A 273 10.76 -26.95 17.22
C LYS A 273 11.82 -26.47 16.23
N VAL A 274 12.85 -27.31 15.98
CA VAL A 274 13.92 -26.95 15.04
C VAL A 274 13.38 -26.84 13.60
N LEU A 275 12.45 -27.72 13.20
CA LEU A 275 11.81 -27.66 11.90
C LEU A 275 11.01 -26.36 11.73
N ARG A 276 10.20 -25.97 12.74
CA ARG A 276 9.47 -24.70 12.72
C ARG A 276 10.41 -23.50 12.57
N SER A 277 11.50 -23.48 13.33
CA SER A 277 12.47 -22.39 13.29
C SER A 277 13.10 -22.28 11.89
N ARG A 278 13.53 -23.40 11.29
CA ARG A 278 14.14 -23.40 9.94
C ARG A 278 13.16 -23.01 8.84
N LEU A 279 11.91 -23.49 8.92
CA LEU A 279 10.87 -23.09 7.97
C LEU A 279 10.54 -21.59 8.10
N LEU A 280 10.51 -21.06 9.33
CA LEU A 280 10.31 -19.64 9.57
C LEU A 280 11.47 -18.82 9.00
N GLU A 281 12.71 -19.23 9.23
CA GLU A 281 13.89 -18.56 8.65
C GLU A 281 13.86 -18.59 7.11
N GLN A 282 13.51 -19.72 6.52
CA GLN A 282 13.39 -19.82 5.06
C GLN A 282 12.32 -18.88 4.51
N LYS A 283 11.13 -18.86 5.13
CA LYS A 283 10.02 -18.04 4.68
C LYS A 283 10.31 -16.55 4.86
N ILE A 284 10.95 -16.15 5.96
CA ILE A 284 11.44 -14.79 6.19
C ILE A 284 12.47 -14.41 5.12
N ALA A 285 13.43 -15.30 4.79
CA ALA A 285 14.43 -15.04 3.77
C ALA A 285 13.80 -14.88 2.36
N GLU A 286 12.80 -15.70 2.03
CA GLU A 286 12.06 -15.59 0.76
C GLU A 286 11.27 -14.26 0.68
N GLU A 287 10.63 -13.84 1.78
CA GLU A 287 9.93 -12.56 1.83
C GLU A 287 10.89 -11.39 1.76
N HIS A 288 12.01 -11.44 2.46
CA HIS A 288 13.06 -10.43 2.34
C HIS A 288 13.63 -10.34 0.92
N ALA A 289 13.79 -11.46 0.23
CA ALA A 289 14.24 -11.46 -1.17
C ALA A 289 13.20 -10.83 -2.11
N LYS A 290 11.92 -11.12 -1.93
CA LYS A 290 10.84 -10.46 -2.67
C LYS A 290 10.80 -8.96 -2.40
N TYR A 291 10.88 -8.58 -1.14
CA TYR A 291 10.89 -7.18 -0.71
C TYR A 291 12.08 -6.41 -1.31
N ALA A 292 13.27 -7.03 -1.30
CA ALA A 292 14.46 -6.45 -1.91
C ALA A 292 14.32 -6.30 -3.45
N ALA A 293 13.68 -7.27 -4.11
CA ALA A 293 13.42 -7.23 -5.55
C ALA A 293 12.40 -6.13 -5.91
N GLU A 294 11.29 -6.01 -5.18
CA GLU A 294 10.30 -4.96 -5.36
C GLU A 294 10.92 -3.58 -5.14
N ARG A 295 11.66 -3.42 -4.04
CA ARG A 295 12.40 -2.19 -3.77
C ARG A 295 13.34 -1.82 -4.91
N LYS A 296 14.13 -2.77 -5.41
CA LYS A 296 15.06 -2.55 -6.52
C LYS A 296 14.33 -2.14 -7.81
N SER A 297 13.16 -2.70 -8.09
CA SER A 297 12.35 -2.34 -9.25
C SER A 297 11.79 -0.92 -9.16
N GLN A 298 11.41 -0.47 -7.95
CA GLN A 298 10.88 0.88 -7.71
C GLN A 298 11.95 1.98 -7.82
N ILE A 299 13.17 1.71 -7.34
CA ILE A 299 14.25 2.72 -7.24
C ILE A 299 15.05 2.80 -8.55
N GLY A 300 15.09 1.74 -9.36
CA GLY A 300 15.93 1.66 -10.55
C GLY A 300 17.41 1.80 -10.21
N THR A 301 18.14 2.58 -11.01
CA THR A 301 19.56 2.93 -10.78
C THR A 301 19.72 4.18 -9.93
N GLY A 302 18.64 4.96 -9.69
CA GLY A 302 18.67 6.25 -9.00
C GLY A 302 19.28 7.38 -9.83
N GLU A 303 19.47 7.17 -11.12
CA GLU A 303 20.02 8.16 -12.04
C GLU A 303 19.03 9.30 -12.33
N ARG A 304 19.57 10.46 -12.73
CA ARG A 304 18.78 11.67 -13.02
C ARG A 304 17.76 11.49 -14.15
N ASN A 305 17.96 10.50 -15.01
CA ASN A 305 17.09 10.22 -16.16
C ASN A 305 15.80 9.50 -15.75
N GLU A 306 15.84 8.71 -14.68
CA GLU A 306 14.72 7.91 -14.16
C GLU A 306 13.75 8.71 -13.28
N ARG A 307 13.85 10.04 -13.30
CA ARG A 307 13.03 10.90 -12.46
C ARG A 307 11.54 10.74 -12.68
N ILE A 308 10.80 10.53 -11.61
CA ILE A 308 9.34 10.59 -11.62
C ILE A 308 8.83 12.04 -11.43
N ARG A 309 9.53 12.82 -10.57
CA ARG A 309 9.12 14.19 -10.24
C ARG A 309 10.32 15.13 -10.14
N THR A 310 10.12 16.39 -10.57
CA THR A 310 11.14 17.44 -10.48
C THR A 310 10.63 18.60 -9.61
N TYR A 311 11.44 18.98 -8.64
CA TYR A 311 11.24 20.11 -7.74
C TYR A 311 12.19 21.24 -8.14
N ASN A 312 11.68 22.29 -8.78
CA ASN A 312 12.45 23.41 -9.25
C ASN A 312 12.21 24.64 -8.36
N PHE A 313 13.14 24.93 -7.47
CA PHE A 313 13.04 26.03 -6.51
C PHE A 313 13.16 27.41 -7.18
N SER A 314 14.00 27.55 -8.21
CA SER A 314 14.17 28.81 -8.92
C SER A 314 12.92 29.24 -9.69
N GLN A 315 12.10 28.29 -10.13
CA GLN A 315 10.86 28.54 -10.87
C GLN A 315 9.61 28.33 -10.01
N ASN A 316 9.76 28.05 -8.71
CA ASN A 316 8.65 27.73 -7.80
C ASN A 316 7.72 26.64 -8.34
N ARG A 317 8.27 25.60 -8.97
CA ARG A 317 7.54 24.62 -9.76
C ARG A 317 7.81 23.19 -9.34
N VAL A 318 6.74 22.39 -9.25
CA VAL A 318 6.79 20.93 -9.15
C VAL A 318 6.20 20.32 -10.41
N THR A 319 6.91 19.39 -11.05
CA THR A 319 6.40 18.70 -12.25
C THR A 319 6.47 17.19 -12.03
N ASP A 320 5.32 16.52 -12.13
CA ASP A 320 5.25 15.06 -12.20
C ASP A 320 5.28 14.63 -13.66
N HIS A 321 6.32 13.88 -14.05
CA HIS A 321 6.58 13.53 -15.45
C HIS A 321 5.74 12.35 -15.94
N ARG A 322 5.05 11.64 -15.06
CA ARG A 322 4.20 10.48 -15.44
C ARG A 322 2.86 10.91 -16.02
N ILE A 323 2.35 12.03 -15.52
CA ILE A 323 1.05 12.59 -15.90
C ILE A 323 1.16 13.99 -16.48
N ASP A 324 2.38 14.48 -16.72
CA ASP A 324 2.70 15.83 -17.19
C ASP A 324 2.04 16.96 -16.39
N LEU A 325 1.76 16.71 -15.09
CA LEU A 325 1.16 17.68 -14.20
C LEU A 325 2.23 18.64 -13.68
N THR A 326 1.97 19.95 -13.80
CA THR A 326 2.85 21.00 -13.30
C THR A 326 2.11 21.94 -12.37
N LEU A 327 2.64 22.10 -11.14
CA LEU A 327 2.12 22.99 -10.11
C LEU A 327 3.15 24.08 -9.79
N TYR A 328 2.67 25.31 -9.53
CA TYR A 328 3.51 26.49 -9.23
C TYR A 328 3.42 26.90 -7.76
N ASN A 329 3.31 25.94 -6.86
CA ASN A 329 3.15 26.10 -5.42
C ASN A 329 4.17 25.28 -4.62
N LEU A 330 5.41 25.23 -5.06
CA LEU A 330 6.49 24.39 -4.45
C LEU A 330 6.62 24.59 -2.92
N PRO A 331 6.55 25.79 -2.32
CA PRO A 331 6.65 25.95 -0.87
C PRO A 331 5.57 25.20 -0.10
N THR A 332 4.31 25.32 -0.49
CA THR A 332 3.18 24.65 0.16
C THR A 332 3.23 23.14 -0.09
N PHE A 333 3.66 22.75 -1.29
CA PHE A 333 3.86 21.35 -1.65
C PHE A 333 4.84 20.65 -0.71
N ILE A 334 6.03 21.25 -0.46
CA ILE A 334 7.03 20.70 0.48
C ILE A 334 6.55 20.71 1.93
N GLU A 335 5.61 21.58 2.26
CA GLU A 335 4.97 21.60 3.59
C GLU A 335 3.86 20.55 3.75
N GLY A 336 3.67 19.67 2.75
CA GLY A 336 2.78 18.50 2.83
C GLY A 336 1.49 18.60 2.02
N GLU A 337 1.25 19.69 1.27
CA GLU A 337 0.06 19.82 0.41
C GLU A 337 0.25 19.09 -0.93
N ILE A 338 0.33 17.74 -0.87
CA ILE A 338 0.57 16.89 -2.04
C ILE A 338 -0.71 16.22 -2.58
N GLU A 339 -1.87 16.42 -1.95
CA GLU A 339 -3.12 15.71 -2.27
C GLU A 339 -3.56 15.88 -3.73
N GLU A 340 -3.32 17.04 -4.34
CA GLU A 340 -3.66 17.29 -5.75
C GLU A 340 -2.92 16.34 -6.70
N VAL A 341 -1.61 16.13 -6.49
CA VAL A 341 -0.81 15.20 -7.30
C VAL A 341 -1.19 13.76 -6.99
N VAL A 342 -1.41 13.41 -5.72
CA VAL A 342 -1.82 12.07 -5.31
C VAL A 342 -3.16 11.71 -5.96
N SER A 343 -4.14 12.60 -5.93
CA SER A 343 -5.45 12.41 -6.54
C SER A 343 -5.37 12.28 -8.06
N ALA A 344 -4.54 13.08 -8.73
CA ALA A 344 -4.33 13.00 -10.17
C ALA A 344 -3.68 11.67 -10.59
N LEU A 345 -2.70 11.17 -9.81
CA LEU A 345 -2.06 9.89 -10.05
C LEU A 345 -3.02 8.72 -9.83
N LEU A 346 -3.85 8.79 -8.78
CA LEU A 346 -4.91 7.83 -8.54
C LEU A 346 -5.92 7.81 -9.70
N ALA A 347 -6.33 8.96 -10.19
CA ALA A 347 -7.26 9.06 -11.32
C ALA A 347 -6.66 8.48 -12.62
N ASN A 348 -5.34 8.66 -12.84
CA ASN A 348 -4.66 8.06 -13.98
C ASN A 348 -4.58 6.54 -13.87
N ASP A 349 -4.19 5.99 -12.69
CA ASP A 349 -4.18 4.54 -12.43
C ASP A 349 -5.57 3.91 -12.64
N LEU A 350 -6.62 4.64 -12.21
CA LEU A 350 -8.00 4.22 -12.45
C LEU A 350 -8.32 4.09 -13.94
N LYS A 351 -7.98 5.11 -14.72
CA LYS A 351 -8.22 5.10 -16.17
C LYS A 351 -7.50 3.94 -16.86
N GLU A 352 -6.23 3.70 -16.50
CA GLU A 352 -5.43 2.60 -17.06
C GLU A 352 -6.03 1.24 -16.70
N ARG A 353 -6.47 1.05 -15.45
CA ARG A 353 -7.11 -0.21 -15.02
C ARG A 353 -8.48 -0.44 -15.64
N LEU A 354 -9.29 0.61 -15.79
CA LEU A 354 -10.57 0.50 -16.49
C LEU A 354 -10.39 0.16 -17.96
N ALA A 355 -9.41 0.78 -18.64
CA ALA A 355 -9.07 0.45 -20.02
C ALA A 355 -8.53 -0.99 -20.20
N ALA A 356 -7.95 -1.58 -19.15
CA ALA A 356 -7.50 -2.97 -19.18
C ALA A 356 -8.64 -3.99 -18.92
N LEU A 357 -9.82 -3.54 -18.45
CA LEU A 357 -11.00 -4.37 -18.22
C LEU A 357 -11.98 -4.38 -19.43
N GLU A 358 -11.83 -3.41 -20.35
CA GLU A 358 -12.54 -3.34 -21.63
C GLU A 358 -11.81 -4.20 -22.68
#